data_d129e7c2141e8b4ce8f76373f895b445
#
_entry.id   d129e7c2141e8b4ce8f76373f895b445
#
_cell.length_a   1.000
_cell.length_b   1.000
_cell.length_c   1.000
_cell.angle_alpha   90.00
_cell.angle_beta   90.00
_cell.angle_gamma   90.00
#
_symmetry.space_group_name_H-M   'P 1'
#
loop_
_entity.id
_entity.type
_entity.pdbx_description
1 polymer ?
#
loop_
_entity_poly.entity_id
_entity_poly.type
_entity_poly.pdbx_seq_one_letter_code
_entity_poly.pdbx_strand_id
1 'polypeptide(L)' 'MQEKNVYEVPEFDGGNIPVAEAAKIMKKDQQFIRQGMIQGILPIGTVFKKEGSNQYDYYISPKLFWEYTGYVYKKNQDK' A
#
# COMPACT_ATOMS: atom_id res chain seq x y z
N MET A 1 14.00 -1.69 -30.94
CA MET A 1 13.83 -1.66 -30.38
C MET A 1 13.26 -1.40 -29.82
N GLN A 2 13.26 -1.12 -29.54
CA GLN A 2 12.79 -1.02 -28.80
C GLN A 2 12.28 -0.93 -28.09
N GLU A 3 12.22 -0.96 -27.74
CA GLU A 3 11.80 -1.05 -26.97
C GLU A 3 11.33 -0.64 -26.32
N LYS A 4 11.10 -0.59 -26.05
CA LYS A 4 10.63 -0.20 -25.35
C LYS A 4 10.37 -0.14 -24.33
N ASN A 5 10.78 -0.02 -24.04
CA ASN A 5 10.70 0.07 -22.79
C ASN A 5 9.71 0.88 -22.31
N VAL A 6 8.61 0.70 -22.61
CA VAL A 6 7.52 1.42 -22.12
C VAL A 6 6.98 0.74 -20.93
N TYR A 7 6.93 1.42 -19.81
CA TYR A 7 6.34 0.82 -18.65
C TYR A 7 4.93 1.28 -18.58
N GLU A 8 4.02 0.36 -18.66
CA GLU A 8 2.64 0.70 -18.51
C GLU A 8 2.28 0.73 -17.05
N VAL A 9 1.74 1.83 -16.60
CA VAL A 9 1.29 1.93 -15.23
C VAL A 9 -0.09 1.30 -15.15
N PRO A 10 -0.29 0.32 -14.28
CA PRO A 10 -1.61 -0.30 -14.17
C PRO A 10 -2.65 0.71 -13.71
N GLU A 11 -3.89 0.39 -13.95
CA GLU A 11 -4.96 1.21 -13.43
C GLU A 11 -5.26 0.82 -12.02
N PHE A 12 -5.45 1.82 -11.17
CA PHE A 12 -5.75 1.59 -9.78
C PHE A 12 -7.11 2.17 -9.47
N ASP A 13 -7.84 1.51 -8.61
CA ASP A 13 -9.19 1.96 -8.33
C ASP A 13 -9.26 3.06 -7.29
N GLY A 14 -8.13 3.51 -6.81
CA GLY A 14 -8.11 4.64 -5.91
C GLY A 14 -8.52 4.35 -4.48
N GLY A 15 -8.78 3.12 -4.17
CA GLY A 15 -9.18 2.80 -2.83
C GLY A 15 -7.98 2.64 -1.91
N ASN A 16 -8.28 2.22 -0.71
CA ASN A 16 -7.27 2.00 0.31
C ASN A 16 -7.04 0.51 0.46
N ILE A 17 -5.78 0.10 0.54
CA ILE A 17 -5.47 -1.29 0.82
C ILE A 17 -5.50 -1.48 2.33
N PRO A 18 -6.34 -2.38 2.84
CA PRO A 18 -6.34 -2.62 4.28
C PRO A 18 -4.99 -3.12 4.77
N VAL A 19 -4.62 -2.73 5.97
CA VAL A 19 -3.34 -3.15 6.54
C VAL A 19 -3.20 -4.67 6.54
N ALA A 20 -4.30 -5.38 6.86
CA ALA A 20 -4.26 -6.83 6.88
C ALA A 20 -3.94 -7.41 5.52
N GLU A 21 -4.48 -6.81 4.45
CA GLU A 21 -4.21 -7.30 3.11
C GLU A 21 -2.77 -7.02 2.70
N ALA A 22 -2.29 -5.83 3.01
CA ALA A 22 -0.91 -5.49 2.68
C ALA A 22 0.05 -6.42 3.38
N ALA A 23 -0.23 -6.73 4.65
CA ALA A 23 0.63 -7.62 5.42
C ALA A 23 0.65 -9.01 4.78
N LYS A 24 -0.53 -9.49 4.37
CA LYS A 24 -0.59 -10.80 3.75
C LYS A 24 0.20 -10.85 2.46
N ILE A 25 0.06 -9.82 1.63
CA ILE A 25 0.76 -9.78 0.35
C ILE A 25 2.26 -9.71 0.57
N MET A 26 2.70 -8.93 1.53
CA MET A 26 4.12 -8.76 1.79
C MET A 26 4.69 -9.87 2.65
N LYS A 27 3.82 -10.74 3.17
CA LYS A 27 4.24 -11.85 4.02
C LYS A 27 4.91 -11.36 5.29
N LYS A 28 4.34 -10.30 5.83
CA LYS A 28 4.76 -9.73 7.09
C LYS A 28 3.55 -9.63 7.99
N ASP A 29 3.75 -9.42 9.27
CA ASP A 29 2.59 -9.24 10.13
C ASP A 29 2.13 -7.79 10.08
N GLN A 30 0.96 -7.54 10.63
CA GLN A 30 0.37 -6.21 10.54
C GLN A 30 1.17 -5.17 11.31
N GLN A 31 1.81 -5.61 12.37
CA GLN A 31 2.61 -4.69 13.16
C GLN A 31 3.77 -4.14 12.34
N PHE A 32 4.36 -4.98 11.50
CA PHE A 32 5.42 -4.55 10.61
C PHE A 32 4.92 -3.42 9.71
N ILE A 33 3.71 -3.59 9.16
CA ILE A 33 3.16 -2.58 8.27
C ILE A 33 2.91 -1.28 9.03
N ARG A 34 2.25 -1.38 10.18
CA ARG A 34 1.91 -0.19 10.94
C ARG A 34 3.15 0.56 11.39
N GLN A 35 4.09 -0.17 11.95
CA GLN A 35 5.30 0.48 12.46
C GLN A 35 6.15 1.05 11.34
N GLY A 36 6.24 0.33 10.24
CA GLY A 36 7.02 0.82 9.11
C GLY A 36 6.44 2.10 8.54
N MET A 37 5.11 2.20 8.52
CA MET A 37 4.48 3.41 8.02
C MET A 37 4.61 4.56 9.02
N ILE A 38 4.43 4.27 10.31
CA ILE A 38 4.56 5.30 11.33
C ILE A 38 5.96 5.90 11.32
N GLN A 39 6.96 5.06 11.15
CA GLN A 39 8.34 5.51 11.16
C GLN A 39 8.78 6.10 9.83
N GLY A 40 7.93 6.03 8.81
CA GLY A 40 8.26 6.62 7.54
C GLY A 40 9.24 5.84 6.70
N ILE A 41 9.49 4.58 7.05
CA ILE A 41 10.41 3.78 6.27
C ILE A 41 9.71 2.85 5.30
N LEU A 42 8.40 2.76 5.36
CA LEU A 42 7.63 1.93 4.45
C LEU A 42 6.79 2.86 3.59
N PRO A 43 7.26 3.22 2.40
CA PRO A 43 6.64 4.31 1.63
C PRO A 43 5.48 3.83 0.78
N ILE A 44 4.44 3.31 1.42
CA ILE A 44 3.29 2.77 0.70
C ILE A 44 2.02 3.55 0.97
N GLY A 45 2.12 4.65 1.70
CA GLY A 45 0.93 5.45 1.96
C GLY A 45 1.19 6.50 3.00
N THR A 46 0.12 6.82 3.71
CA THR A 46 0.13 7.92 4.67
C THR A 46 -0.46 7.47 5.99
N VAL A 47 0.05 8.02 7.05
CA VAL A 47 -0.45 7.73 8.40
C VAL A 47 -0.84 9.03 9.05
N PHE A 48 -2.06 9.06 9.60
CA PHE A 48 -2.51 10.21 10.38
C PHE A 48 -2.71 9.79 11.80
N LYS A 49 -2.29 10.63 12.71
CA LYS A 49 -2.66 10.44 14.09
C LYS A 49 -3.85 11.35 14.36
N LYS A 50 -4.94 10.80 14.84
CA LYS A 50 -6.11 11.58 15.10
C LYS A 50 -5.86 12.49 16.29
N GLU A 51 -6.34 13.71 16.15
CA GLU A 51 -6.15 14.70 17.18
C GLU A 51 -6.84 14.26 18.46
N GLY A 52 -6.15 14.37 19.57
CA GLY A 52 -6.70 14.01 20.86
C GLY A 52 -6.83 12.51 21.08
N SER A 53 -6.16 11.72 20.28
CA SER A 53 -6.29 10.28 20.35
C SER A 53 -4.93 9.66 20.11
N ASN A 54 -4.77 8.43 20.58
CA ASN A 54 -3.58 7.67 20.29
C ASN A 54 -3.76 6.76 19.10
N GLN A 55 -4.87 6.90 18.39
CA GLN A 55 -5.15 6.04 17.26
C GLN A 55 -4.61 6.63 16.00
N TYR A 56 -4.17 5.75 15.10
CA TYR A 56 -3.67 6.13 13.79
C TYR A 56 -4.60 5.63 12.72
N ASP A 57 -4.75 6.44 11.67
CA ASP A 57 -5.41 6.00 10.45
C ASP A 57 -4.35 5.73 9.42
N TYR A 58 -4.47 4.60 8.75
CA TYR A 58 -3.50 4.20 7.75
C TYR A 58 -4.16 4.21 6.38
N TYR A 59 -3.59 4.95 5.47
CA TYR A 59 -4.02 4.90 4.08
C TYR A 59 -2.90 4.30 3.27
N ILE A 60 -3.15 3.15 2.65
CA ILE A 60 -2.16 2.52 1.81
C ILE A 60 -2.59 2.70 0.37
N SER A 61 -1.80 3.43 -0.38
CA SER A 61 -2.10 3.77 -1.75
C SER A 61 -1.81 2.57 -2.64
N PRO A 62 -2.76 2.11 -3.46
CA PRO A 62 -2.47 1.02 -4.38
C PRO A 62 -1.31 1.31 -5.31
N LYS A 63 -1.19 2.56 -5.76
CA LYS A 63 -0.11 2.91 -6.65
C LYS A 63 1.24 2.86 -5.95
N LEU A 64 1.34 3.44 -4.75
CA LEU A 64 2.58 3.41 -4.01
C LEU A 64 2.95 1.99 -3.61
N PHE A 65 1.94 1.20 -3.26
CA PHE A 65 2.16 -0.18 -2.91
C PHE A 65 2.74 -0.95 -4.10
N TRP A 66 2.19 -0.68 -5.28
CA TRP A 66 2.70 -1.29 -6.50
C TRP A 66 4.14 -0.85 -6.78
N GLU A 67 4.41 0.43 -6.59
CA GLU A 67 5.76 0.92 -6.83
C GLU A 67 6.76 0.29 -5.89
N TYR A 68 6.34 0.01 -4.68
CA TYR A 68 7.24 -0.54 -3.68
C TYR A 68 7.38 -2.06 -3.81
N THR A 69 6.28 -2.75 -4.05
CA THR A 69 6.27 -4.21 -4.02
C THR A 69 6.20 -4.86 -5.40
N GLY A 70 5.77 -4.13 -6.40
CA GLY A 70 5.50 -4.71 -7.70
C GLY A 70 4.14 -5.38 -7.79
N TYR A 71 3.34 -5.33 -6.76
CA TYR A 71 2.07 -6.04 -6.71
C TYR A 71 0.93 -5.10 -7.02
N VAL A 72 0.07 -5.49 -7.95
CA VAL A 72 -1.10 -4.70 -8.30
C VAL A 72 -2.26 -5.18 -7.46
N TYR A 73 -2.67 -4.39 -6.49
CA TYR A 73 -3.76 -4.77 -5.61
C TYR A 73 -5.09 -4.47 -6.30
N LYS A 74 -5.96 -5.47 -6.31
CA LYS A 74 -7.28 -5.30 -6.86
C LYS A 74 -8.29 -5.72 -5.83
N LYS A 75 -9.16 -4.80 -5.47
CA LYS A 75 -10.23 -5.07 -4.60
C LYS A 75 -11.27 -5.87 -5.36
N ASN A 76 -11.96 -6.76 -4.76
CA ASN A 76 -13.05 -7.50 -5.38
C ASN A 76 -12.63 -8.29 -6.55
N GLN A 77 -11.51 -8.88 -6.52
CA GLN A 77 -11.15 -9.58 -7.65
C GLN A 77 -11.73 -10.92 -7.73
N ASP A 78 -12.38 -11.39 -6.87
CA ASP A 78 -12.99 -12.60 -7.03
C ASP A 78 -14.29 -12.47 -7.38
N LYS A 79 -14.48 -12.42 -7.71
CA LYS A 79 -15.61 -12.49 -7.96
C LYS A 79 -15.88 -12.88 -8.56
#